data_2adc9a812f9a9774c59e6528779f10a0
#
_entry.id   2adc9a812f9a9774c59e6528779f10a0
#
_cell.length_a   1.000
_cell.length_b   1.000
_cell.length_c   1.000
_cell.angle_alpha   90.00
_cell.angle_beta   90.00
_cell.angle_gamma   90.00
#
_symmetry.space_group_name_H-M   'P 1'
#
loop_
_entity.id
_entity.type
_entity.pdbx_description
1 polymer ?
#
loop_
_entity_poly.entity_id
_entity_poly.type
_entity_poly.pdbx_seq_one_letter_code
_entity_poly.pdbx_strand_id
1 'polypeptide(L)'
;ISNMIQAEQRADGGEDIRKAYIGEILGIDWFRAQNVNTQGDGSASTGWLVKLGAGYSAGATSMVLDTGSNDPEVGDVFVVAGDTVQHAVTAYASNTVTFTPGLGAAVVDDAALTFIAQHQMNVAGHPNGLTVALVPLELPRGVGEGQAQYVGDRGLGVRVVFGYDMDAKADTISLDLLCGAQVQQNDLLTRILG
;
A
#
# COMPACT_ATOMS: atom_id res chain seq x y z
N ILE A 1 -2.36 -17.50 -17.02
CA ILE A 1 -3.56 -17.71 -17.86
C ILE A 1 -4.19 -19.07 -17.55
N SER A 2 -3.40 -20.17 -17.45
CA SER A 2 -3.97 -21.52 -17.19
C SER A 2 -4.67 -21.62 -15.82
N ASN A 3 -4.21 -20.93 -14.80
CA ASN A 3 -4.83 -20.96 -13.46
C ASN A 3 -6.15 -20.17 -13.40
N MET A 4 -6.31 -19.15 -14.24
CA MET A 4 -7.60 -18.46 -14.38
C MET A 4 -8.66 -19.33 -15.06
N ILE A 5 -8.25 -20.12 -16.04
CA ILE A 5 -9.16 -21.06 -16.73
C ILE A 5 -9.60 -22.19 -15.79
N GLN A 6 -8.75 -22.61 -14.87
CA GLN A 6 -9.10 -23.61 -13.85
C GLN A 6 -10.05 -23.07 -12.77
N ALA A 7 -10.00 -21.77 -12.47
CA ALA A 7 -10.97 -21.12 -11.58
C ALA A 7 -12.37 -21.08 -12.22
N GLU A 8 -12.46 -20.95 -13.54
CA GLU A 8 -13.73 -21.02 -14.29
C GLU A 8 -14.38 -22.39 -14.23
N GLN A 9 -13.60 -23.45 -14.06
CA GLN A 9 -14.07 -24.83 -13.97
C GLN A 9 -14.49 -25.25 -12.55
N ARG A 10 -14.20 -24.45 -11.54
CA ARG A 10 -14.73 -24.66 -10.19
C ARG A 10 -16.22 -24.30 -10.20
N ALA A 11 -17.03 -25.14 -9.56
CA ALA A 11 -18.49 -25.20 -9.62
C ALA A 11 -19.26 -23.98 -9.09
N ASP A 12 -18.67 -22.82 -9.07
CA ASP A 12 -19.18 -21.60 -8.44
C ASP A 12 -19.75 -20.57 -9.49
N GLY A 13 -19.87 -20.97 -10.76
CA GLY A 13 -20.51 -20.14 -11.77
C GLY A 13 -19.73 -18.91 -12.22
N GLY A 14 -18.40 -18.88 -12.05
CA GLY A 14 -17.54 -17.78 -12.50
C GLY A 14 -17.54 -16.57 -11.55
N GLU A 15 -18.02 -16.71 -10.34
CA GLU A 15 -18.02 -15.64 -9.34
C GLU A 15 -16.60 -15.29 -8.90
N ASP A 16 -15.69 -16.26 -8.87
CA ASP A 16 -14.28 -16.09 -8.55
C ASP A 16 -13.60 -15.12 -9.53
N ILE A 17 -13.92 -15.19 -10.82
CA ILE A 17 -13.37 -14.30 -11.85
C ILE A 17 -13.85 -12.87 -11.63
N ARG A 18 -15.10 -12.68 -11.25
CA ARG A 18 -15.67 -11.35 -10.95
C ARG A 18 -15.07 -10.72 -9.72
N LYS A 19 -14.66 -11.53 -8.75
CA LYS A 19 -14.02 -11.08 -7.51
C LYS A 19 -12.51 -10.97 -7.65
N ALA A 20 -11.93 -11.31 -8.82
CA ALA A 20 -10.49 -11.41 -9.04
C ALA A 20 -9.80 -12.36 -8.03
N TYR A 21 -10.52 -13.35 -7.53
CA TYR A 21 -10.04 -14.37 -6.63
C TYR A 21 -9.21 -15.42 -7.38
N ILE A 22 -8.01 -15.68 -6.90
CA ILE A 22 -7.08 -16.64 -7.52
C ILE A 22 -7.24 -18.03 -6.89
N GLY A 23 -7.51 -18.08 -5.61
CA GLY A 23 -7.65 -19.32 -4.84
C GLY A 23 -7.12 -19.18 -3.43
N GLU A 24 -7.35 -20.21 -2.63
CA GLU A 24 -6.80 -20.35 -1.28
C GLU A 24 -5.52 -21.19 -1.36
N ILE A 25 -4.42 -20.68 -0.81
CA ILE A 25 -3.14 -21.38 -0.68
C ILE A 25 -2.66 -21.21 0.76
N LEU A 26 -2.45 -22.32 1.46
CA LEU A 26 -2.00 -22.35 2.86
C LEU A 26 -2.90 -21.56 3.83
N GLY A 27 -4.23 -21.58 3.59
CA GLY A 27 -5.18 -20.88 4.43
C GLY A 27 -5.24 -19.37 4.19
N ILE A 28 -4.64 -18.86 3.10
CA ILE A 28 -4.68 -17.48 2.68
C ILE A 28 -5.47 -17.37 1.37
N ASP A 29 -6.47 -16.52 1.35
CA ASP A 29 -7.21 -16.16 0.15
C ASP A 29 -6.43 -15.17 -0.70
N TRP A 30 -6.15 -15.51 -1.95
CA TRP A 30 -5.38 -14.69 -2.88
C TRP A 30 -6.28 -13.98 -3.87
N PHE A 31 -6.12 -12.67 -3.95
CA PHE A 31 -6.83 -11.79 -4.90
C PHE A 31 -5.83 -11.09 -5.81
N ARG A 32 -6.24 -10.83 -7.05
CA ARG A 32 -5.46 -10.04 -8.00
C ARG A 32 -6.11 -8.68 -8.20
N ALA A 33 -5.35 -7.62 -8.04
CA ALA A 33 -5.76 -6.26 -8.38
C ALA A 33 -4.81 -5.68 -9.44
N GLN A 34 -5.35 -4.87 -10.35
CA GLN A 34 -4.54 -4.14 -11.34
C GLN A 34 -4.04 -2.80 -10.79
N ASN A 35 -4.67 -2.33 -9.71
CA ASN A 35 -4.37 -1.03 -9.10
C ASN A 35 -3.35 -1.13 -7.95
N VAL A 36 -2.54 -2.21 -7.94
CA VAL A 36 -1.48 -2.34 -6.94
C VAL A 36 -0.44 -1.28 -7.22
N ASN A 37 -0.14 -0.47 -6.21
CA ASN A 37 0.85 0.58 -6.32
C ASN A 37 2.25 -0.02 -6.45
N THR A 38 3.09 0.66 -7.23
CA THR A 38 4.50 0.31 -7.38
C THR A 38 5.31 1.20 -6.48
N GLN A 39 6.12 0.61 -5.61
CA GLN A 39 7.10 1.34 -4.83
C GLN A 39 8.33 1.62 -5.70
N GLY A 40 8.77 2.87 -5.72
CA GLY A 40 10.05 3.24 -6.31
C GLY A 40 11.22 2.73 -5.46
N ASP A 41 12.40 2.79 -6.03
CA ASP A 41 13.66 2.44 -5.37
C ASP A 41 14.38 3.68 -4.78
N GLY A 42 13.61 4.65 -4.27
CA GLY A 42 14.17 5.89 -3.73
C GLY A 42 15.06 6.63 -4.73
N SER A 43 14.66 6.71 -6.00
CA SER A 43 15.47 7.29 -7.08
C SER A 43 16.86 6.66 -7.21
N ALA A 44 16.93 5.34 -7.05
CA ALA A 44 18.17 4.57 -7.12
C ALA A 44 19.19 4.95 -6.04
N SER A 45 18.77 4.96 -4.79
CA SER A 45 19.68 5.08 -3.65
C SER A 45 20.80 4.07 -3.73
N THR A 46 22.01 4.52 -3.98
CA THR A 46 23.18 3.67 -4.14
C THR A 46 24.37 4.19 -3.35
N GLY A 47 25.25 3.27 -2.96
CA GLY A 47 26.51 3.61 -2.30
C GLY A 47 26.37 4.05 -0.85
N TRP A 48 25.21 3.83 -0.23
CA TRP A 48 25.00 4.14 1.19
C TRP A 48 25.76 3.16 2.07
N LEU A 49 26.49 3.70 3.03
CA LEU A 49 27.21 2.95 4.05
C LEU A 49 26.72 3.35 5.45
N VAL A 50 26.80 2.42 6.36
CA VAL A 50 26.52 2.68 7.79
C VAL A 50 27.65 3.54 8.37
N LYS A 51 27.29 4.60 9.06
CA LYS A 51 28.23 5.52 9.69
C LYS A 51 28.14 5.46 11.21
N LEU A 52 28.91 4.61 11.83
CA LEU A 52 29.16 4.63 13.26
C LEU A 52 30.31 3.68 13.62
N GLY A 53 31.46 4.19 14.01
CA GLY A 53 32.66 3.39 14.29
C GLY A 53 32.48 2.27 15.34
N ALA A 54 31.43 2.36 16.16
CA ALA A 54 31.03 1.30 17.11
C ALA A 54 30.02 0.30 16.49
N GLY A 55 29.48 0.58 15.30
CA GLY A 55 28.40 -0.19 14.69
C GLY A 55 27.06 -0.01 15.41
N TYR A 56 26.05 -0.77 14.97
CA TYR A 56 24.71 -0.80 15.57
C TYR A 56 24.40 -2.19 16.11
N SER A 57 23.75 -2.24 17.26
CA SER A 57 23.33 -3.51 17.86
C SER A 57 22.09 -4.08 17.20
N ALA A 58 21.91 -5.38 17.28
CA ALA A 58 20.65 -6.02 16.92
C ALA A 58 19.46 -5.35 17.65
N GLY A 59 18.33 -5.20 16.95
CA GLY A 59 17.14 -4.51 17.44
C GLY A 59 17.14 -2.99 17.21
N ALA A 60 18.24 -2.37 16.75
CA ALA A 60 18.23 -0.95 16.41
C ALA A 60 17.23 -0.68 15.26
N THR A 61 16.51 0.43 15.37
CA THR A 61 15.48 0.87 14.39
C THR A 61 15.87 2.15 13.66
N SER A 62 17.05 2.68 13.94
CA SER A 62 17.60 3.85 13.25
C SER A 62 19.10 3.75 13.11
N MET A 63 19.63 4.27 12.01
CA MET A 63 21.07 4.34 11.77
C MET A 63 21.44 5.59 10.98
N VAL A 64 22.66 6.08 11.17
CA VAL A 64 23.24 7.15 10.37
C VAL A 64 23.93 6.56 9.15
N LEU A 65 23.74 7.18 8.00
CA LEU A 65 24.31 6.77 6.73
C LEU A 65 25.30 7.83 6.23
N ASP A 66 26.24 7.41 5.39
CA ASP A 66 27.10 8.33 4.64
C ASP A 66 27.43 7.80 3.23
N THR A 67 28.17 8.61 2.47
CA THR A 67 28.70 8.33 1.12
C THR A 67 27.68 8.04 0.01
N GLY A 68 26.42 7.84 0.32
CA GLY A 68 25.40 7.52 -0.69
C GLY A 68 24.96 8.69 -1.55
N SER A 69 24.26 8.38 -2.61
CA SER A 69 23.59 9.33 -3.50
C SER A 69 22.09 9.03 -3.55
N ASN A 70 21.29 10.11 -3.71
CA ASN A 70 19.82 10.10 -3.67
C ASN A 70 19.28 9.60 -2.32
N ASP A 71 18.56 10.47 -1.67
CA ASP A 71 18.00 10.22 -0.34
C ASP A 71 16.96 9.08 -0.39
N PRO A 72 17.02 8.14 0.59
CA PRO A 72 16.00 7.11 0.73
C PRO A 72 14.61 7.70 0.95
N GLU A 73 13.59 7.14 0.31
CA GLU A 73 12.19 7.53 0.48
C GLU A 73 11.46 6.63 1.47
N VAL A 74 10.40 7.17 2.09
CA VAL A 74 9.54 6.39 2.98
C VAL A 74 8.86 5.27 2.20
N GLY A 75 9.02 4.05 2.69
CA GLY A 75 8.49 2.84 2.04
C GLY A 75 9.54 2.06 1.24
N ASP A 76 10.70 2.62 0.97
CA ASP A 76 11.81 1.87 0.35
C ASP A 76 12.23 0.71 1.23
N VAL A 77 12.62 -0.38 0.58
CA VAL A 77 13.10 -1.58 1.25
C VAL A 77 14.58 -1.76 0.99
N PHE A 78 15.32 -2.05 2.03
CA PHE A 78 16.76 -2.29 1.95
C PHE A 78 17.21 -3.47 2.80
N VAL A 79 18.38 -3.98 2.50
CA VAL A 79 19.11 -4.97 3.29
C VAL A 79 20.47 -4.39 3.64
N VAL A 80 20.94 -4.65 4.86
CA VAL A 80 22.28 -4.24 5.31
C VAL A 80 23.23 -5.42 5.23
N ALA A 81 24.45 -5.20 4.78
CA ALA A 81 25.47 -6.24 4.77
C ALA A 81 25.72 -6.78 6.18
N GLY A 82 25.58 -8.10 6.36
CA GLY A 82 25.67 -8.76 7.65
C GLY A 82 24.31 -9.00 8.36
N ASP A 83 23.22 -8.43 7.85
CA ASP A 83 21.87 -8.73 8.29
C ASP A 83 21.09 -9.47 7.20
N THR A 84 20.25 -10.41 7.58
CA THR A 84 19.38 -11.17 6.66
C THR A 84 17.95 -10.63 6.61
N VAL A 85 17.64 -9.66 7.47
CA VAL A 85 16.31 -9.06 7.57
C VAL A 85 16.17 -7.95 6.54
N GLN A 86 15.01 -7.88 5.90
CA GLN A 86 14.64 -6.76 5.06
C GLN A 86 13.99 -5.66 5.91
N HIS A 87 14.41 -4.43 5.69
CA HIS A 87 13.96 -3.27 6.44
C HIS A 87 13.22 -2.31 5.52
N ALA A 88 12.09 -1.77 5.98
CA ALA A 88 11.37 -0.73 5.27
C ALA A 88 11.64 0.63 5.93
N VAL A 89 11.96 1.63 5.12
CA VAL A 89 12.19 3.01 5.56
C VAL A 89 10.87 3.61 6.06
N THR A 90 10.86 4.10 7.30
CA THR A 90 9.72 4.80 7.90
C THR A 90 9.94 6.29 7.98
N ALA A 91 11.20 6.76 8.06
CA ALA A 91 11.56 8.16 7.99
C ALA A 91 13.02 8.30 7.56
N TYR A 92 13.35 9.41 6.89
CA TYR A 92 14.72 9.80 6.58
C TYR A 92 14.89 11.29 6.83
N ALA A 93 15.89 11.66 7.58
CA ALA A 93 16.25 13.06 7.83
C ALA A 93 17.73 13.17 8.23
N SER A 94 18.42 14.16 7.66
CA SER A 94 19.82 14.47 8.04
C SER A 94 20.73 13.25 8.05
N ASN A 95 20.70 12.46 7.02
CA ASN A 95 21.44 11.21 6.85
C ASN A 95 21.10 10.12 7.89
N THR A 96 20.03 10.28 8.64
CA THR A 96 19.53 9.26 9.55
C THR A 96 18.32 8.59 8.95
N VAL A 97 18.42 7.29 8.72
CA VAL A 97 17.29 6.45 8.31
C VAL A 97 16.66 5.80 9.54
N THR A 98 15.34 5.88 9.63
CA THR A 98 14.53 5.13 10.60
C THR A 98 13.78 4.06 9.84
N PHE A 99 13.74 2.85 10.36
CA PHE A 99 13.21 1.69 9.64
C PHE A 99 12.54 0.68 10.56
N THR A 100 11.79 -0.20 9.96
CA THR A 100 11.13 -1.34 10.63
C THR A 100 11.17 -2.56 9.70
N PRO A 101 11.32 -3.79 10.23
CA PRO A 101 11.66 -4.14 11.60
C PRO A 101 13.07 -3.67 12.01
N GLY A 102 13.39 -3.74 13.29
CA GLY A 102 14.76 -3.47 13.78
C GLY A 102 15.77 -4.49 13.26
N LEU A 103 17.06 -4.16 13.33
CA LEU A 103 18.15 -5.02 12.87
C LEU A 103 18.06 -6.42 13.48
N GLY A 104 18.15 -7.44 12.65
CA GLY A 104 18.20 -8.85 13.10
C GLY A 104 19.55 -9.24 13.69
N ALA A 105 20.62 -8.62 13.21
CA ALA A 105 21.99 -8.83 13.66
C ALA A 105 22.70 -7.50 13.95
N ALA A 106 23.82 -7.56 14.66
CA ALA A 106 24.68 -6.38 14.83
C ALA A 106 25.38 -6.04 13.49
N VAL A 107 25.42 -4.77 13.17
CA VAL A 107 25.97 -4.23 11.94
C VAL A 107 27.22 -3.41 12.26
N VAL A 108 28.29 -3.59 11.49
CA VAL A 108 29.55 -2.87 11.66
C VAL A 108 29.53 -1.55 10.89
N ASP A 109 30.49 -0.67 11.21
CA ASP A 109 30.78 0.52 10.44
C ASP A 109 31.12 0.17 8.98
N ASP A 110 30.81 1.06 8.05
CA ASP A 110 30.98 0.88 6.61
C ASP A 110 30.21 -0.31 6.00
N ALA A 111 29.28 -0.92 6.73
CA ALA A 111 28.42 -1.94 6.14
C ALA A 111 27.55 -1.35 5.03
N ALA A 112 27.55 -1.98 3.85
CA ALA A 112 26.80 -1.47 2.70
C ALA A 112 25.30 -1.73 2.81
N LEU A 113 24.50 -0.72 2.44
CA LEU A 113 23.07 -0.87 2.23
C LEU A 113 22.77 -1.18 0.78
N THR A 114 21.93 -2.17 0.54
CA THR A 114 21.41 -2.50 -0.78
C THR A 114 19.91 -2.26 -0.79
N PHE A 115 19.46 -1.27 -1.54
CA PHE A 115 18.05 -0.99 -1.74
C PHE A 115 17.45 -1.95 -2.77
N ILE A 116 16.24 -2.41 -2.51
CA ILE A 116 15.52 -3.29 -3.43
C ILE A 116 14.96 -2.42 -4.56
N ALA A 117 15.19 -2.86 -5.79
CA ALA A 117 14.69 -2.20 -6.99
C ALA A 117 13.16 -2.07 -6.97
N GLN A 118 12.65 -1.23 -7.86
CA GLN A 118 11.21 -1.00 -8.03
C GLN A 118 10.42 -2.32 -8.06
N HIS A 119 9.39 -2.40 -7.24
CA HIS A 119 8.56 -3.60 -7.09
C HIS A 119 7.10 -3.24 -6.79
N GLN A 120 6.20 -4.17 -7.03
CA GLN A 120 4.80 -4.02 -6.66
C GLN A 120 4.62 -4.31 -5.17
N MET A 121 3.83 -3.45 -4.49
CA MET A 121 3.51 -3.62 -3.08
C MET A 121 2.25 -4.47 -2.92
N ASN A 122 2.42 -5.72 -2.57
CA ASN A 122 1.31 -6.57 -2.18
C ASN A 122 1.14 -6.56 -0.66
N VAL A 123 -0.07 -6.77 -0.18
CA VAL A 123 -0.38 -6.82 1.24
C VAL A 123 -1.08 -8.13 1.54
N ALA A 124 -0.61 -8.83 2.55
CA ALA A 124 -1.31 -9.96 3.14
C ALA A 124 -1.65 -9.66 4.60
N GLY A 125 -2.81 -10.12 5.04
CA GLY A 125 -3.19 -9.88 6.41
C GLY A 125 -4.52 -10.45 6.82
N HIS A 126 -4.80 -10.36 8.10
CA HIS A 126 -6.08 -10.74 8.66
C HIS A 126 -7.12 -9.63 8.43
N PRO A 127 -8.41 -9.95 8.18
CA PRO A 127 -9.45 -8.94 7.96
C PRO A 127 -9.56 -7.87 9.05
N ASN A 128 -9.20 -8.19 10.29
CA ASN A 128 -9.22 -7.22 11.39
C ASN A 128 -8.01 -6.26 11.40
N GLY A 129 -7.03 -6.44 10.51
CA GLY A 129 -5.86 -5.57 10.40
C GLY A 129 -6.16 -4.24 9.73
N LEU A 130 -7.13 -4.21 8.81
CA LEU A 130 -7.50 -3.03 8.03
C LEU A 130 -9.01 -2.80 8.11
N THR A 131 -9.41 -1.58 8.40
CA THR A 131 -10.82 -1.17 8.34
C THR A 131 -11.03 -0.20 7.18
N VAL A 132 -12.00 -0.48 6.34
CA VAL A 132 -12.48 0.41 5.30
C VAL A 132 -13.89 0.84 5.65
N ALA A 133 -14.12 2.14 5.74
CA ALA A 133 -15.43 2.73 6.00
C ALA A 133 -15.92 3.45 4.75
N LEU A 134 -17.16 3.17 4.37
CA LEU A 134 -17.89 3.84 3.31
C LEU A 134 -19.11 4.47 3.93
N VAL A 135 -19.25 5.79 3.81
CA VAL A 135 -20.33 6.53 4.45
C VAL A 135 -21.18 7.18 3.36
N PRO A 136 -22.52 6.94 3.36
CA PRO A 136 -23.41 7.62 2.44
C PRO A 136 -23.44 9.12 2.75
N LEU A 137 -23.22 9.93 1.73
CA LEU A 137 -23.32 11.39 1.85
C LEU A 137 -24.77 11.84 1.87
N GLU A 138 -25.08 12.81 2.72
CA GLU A 138 -26.41 13.43 2.77
C GLU A 138 -26.73 14.11 1.43
N LEU A 139 -27.97 13.99 0.98
CA LEU A 139 -28.41 14.63 -0.25
C LEU A 139 -28.53 16.14 -0.05
N PRO A 140 -28.07 16.96 -1.02
CA PRO A 140 -28.14 18.40 -0.91
C PRO A 140 -29.59 18.88 -0.94
N ARG A 141 -29.92 19.82 -0.04
CA ARG A 141 -31.31 20.34 0.14
C ARG A 141 -31.72 21.38 -0.93
N GLY A 142 -30.76 21.91 -1.68
CA GLY A 142 -30.99 22.97 -2.64
C GLY A 142 -31.22 22.53 -4.09
N VAL A 143 -31.25 21.23 -4.35
CA VAL A 143 -31.51 20.68 -5.68
C VAL A 143 -32.96 20.21 -5.79
N GLY A 144 -33.52 20.29 -7.00
CA GLY A 144 -34.88 19.85 -7.27
C GLY A 144 -35.10 18.37 -7.00
N GLU A 145 -36.36 17.98 -6.79
CA GLU A 145 -36.73 16.61 -6.56
C GLU A 145 -36.28 15.71 -7.72
N GLY A 146 -35.55 14.65 -7.44
CA GLY A 146 -34.99 13.74 -8.46
C GLY A 146 -33.63 14.16 -9.03
N GLN A 147 -33.10 15.33 -8.70
CA GLN A 147 -31.79 15.78 -9.15
C GLN A 147 -30.63 15.27 -8.30
N ALA A 148 -30.88 14.68 -7.15
CA ALA A 148 -29.89 14.03 -6.32
C ALA A 148 -30.38 12.64 -5.91
N GLN A 149 -29.53 11.64 -6.11
CA GLN A 149 -29.84 10.25 -5.77
C GLN A 149 -28.63 9.61 -5.12
N TYR A 150 -28.89 8.66 -4.24
CA TYR A 150 -27.91 7.74 -3.70
C TYR A 150 -28.03 6.41 -4.41
N VAL A 151 -26.95 5.99 -5.05
CA VAL A 151 -26.88 4.69 -5.73
C VAL A 151 -25.93 3.81 -4.96
N GLY A 152 -26.42 2.71 -4.40
CA GLY A 152 -25.61 1.78 -3.63
C GLY A 152 -25.70 0.36 -4.17
N ASP A 153 -24.56 -0.29 -4.27
CA ASP A 153 -24.43 -1.72 -4.56
C ASP A 153 -23.34 -2.32 -3.69
N ARG A 154 -23.62 -3.47 -3.06
CA ARG A 154 -22.66 -4.27 -2.26
C ARG A 154 -21.84 -3.49 -1.22
N GLY A 155 -22.48 -2.51 -0.57
CA GLY A 155 -21.81 -1.70 0.47
C GLY A 155 -21.05 -0.48 -0.06
N LEU A 156 -20.92 -0.32 -1.38
CA LEU A 156 -20.43 0.89 -2.01
C LEU A 156 -21.62 1.80 -2.33
N GLY A 157 -21.61 3.02 -1.83
CA GLY A 157 -22.64 4.00 -2.10
C GLY A 157 -22.06 5.29 -2.68
N VAL A 158 -22.62 5.70 -3.81
CA VAL A 158 -22.20 6.91 -4.52
C VAL A 158 -23.39 7.86 -4.55
N ARG A 159 -23.17 9.12 -4.16
CA ARG A 159 -24.12 10.20 -4.36
C ARG A 159 -23.97 10.73 -5.78
N VAL A 160 -25.05 10.76 -6.53
CA VAL A 160 -25.12 11.33 -7.87
C VAL A 160 -25.99 12.58 -7.80
N VAL A 161 -25.43 13.71 -8.24
CA VAL A 161 -26.16 14.99 -8.30
C VAL A 161 -26.13 15.52 -9.72
N PHE A 162 -27.30 15.83 -10.25
CA PHE A 162 -27.44 16.48 -11.55
C PHE A 162 -27.66 17.99 -11.33
N GLY A 163 -26.92 18.80 -12.05
CA GLY A 163 -27.03 20.26 -11.98
C GLY A 163 -26.80 20.90 -13.35
N TYR A 164 -27.15 22.18 -13.41
CA TYR A 164 -26.82 23.01 -14.57
C TYR A 164 -25.86 24.11 -14.14
N ASP A 165 -24.72 24.20 -14.79
CA ASP A 165 -23.73 25.26 -14.58
C ASP A 165 -24.08 26.46 -15.44
N MET A 166 -24.43 27.56 -14.79
CA MET A 166 -24.82 28.80 -15.49
C MET A 166 -23.63 29.50 -16.14
N ASP A 167 -22.42 29.34 -15.64
CA ASP A 167 -21.22 29.95 -16.17
C ASP A 167 -20.74 29.22 -17.42
N ALA A 168 -20.66 27.89 -17.32
CA ALA A 168 -20.29 27.02 -18.44
C ALA A 168 -21.45 26.76 -19.42
N LYS A 169 -22.70 27.09 -19.06
CA LYS A 169 -23.93 26.79 -19.81
C LYS A 169 -24.04 25.33 -20.24
N ALA A 170 -23.69 24.45 -19.33
CA ALA A 170 -23.66 23.00 -19.54
C ALA A 170 -24.31 22.24 -18.39
N ASP A 171 -24.88 21.08 -18.70
CA ASP A 171 -25.32 20.13 -17.69
C ASP A 171 -24.12 19.49 -17.00
N THR A 172 -24.14 19.41 -15.68
CA THR A 172 -23.09 18.81 -14.87
C THR A 172 -23.62 17.62 -14.09
N ILE A 173 -22.79 16.59 -13.98
CA ILE A 173 -23.05 15.44 -13.13
C ILE A 173 -21.92 15.35 -12.11
N SER A 174 -22.26 15.43 -10.82
CA SER A 174 -21.32 15.20 -9.73
C SER A 174 -21.49 13.79 -9.19
N LEU A 175 -20.37 13.09 -9.06
CA LEU A 175 -20.29 11.76 -8.45
C LEU A 175 -19.44 11.88 -7.19
N ASP A 176 -20.06 11.73 -6.03
CA ASP A 176 -19.40 11.92 -4.75
C ASP A 176 -19.35 10.62 -3.96
N LEU A 177 -18.18 10.28 -3.47
CA LEU A 177 -17.93 9.13 -2.62
C LEU A 177 -17.17 9.57 -1.38
N LEU A 178 -17.67 9.21 -0.20
CA LEU A 178 -16.95 9.38 1.06
C LEU A 178 -16.46 8.01 1.54
N CYS A 179 -15.16 7.84 1.50
CA CYS A 179 -14.50 6.63 1.98
C CYS A 179 -13.30 6.97 2.86
N GLY A 180 -12.98 6.07 3.75
CA GLY A 180 -11.78 6.14 4.57
C GLY A 180 -11.24 4.74 4.82
N ALA A 181 -9.94 4.63 4.94
CA ALA A 181 -9.26 3.39 5.31
C ALA A 181 -8.31 3.68 6.47
N GLN A 182 -8.25 2.77 7.43
CA GLN A 182 -7.34 2.86 8.56
C GLN A 182 -6.80 1.48 8.92
N VAL A 183 -5.50 1.43 9.17
CA VAL A 183 -4.87 0.26 9.78
C VAL A 183 -5.24 0.25 11.26
N GLN A 184 -5.88 -0.81 11.71
CA GLN A 184 -6.28 -0.99 13.11
C GLN A 184 -5.18 -1.67 13.92
N GLN A 185 -4.53 -2.65 13.32
CA GLN A 185 -3.52 -3.44 14.00
C GLN A 185 -2.41 -3.83 13.01
N ASN A 186 -1.23 -3.24 13.19
CA ASN A 186 -0.10 -3.43 12.28
C ASN A 186 0.42 -4.88 12.30
N ASP A 187 0.36 -5.55 13.46
CA ASP A 187 0.87 -6.91 13.63
C ASP A 187 0.09 -7.97 12.82
N LEU A 188 -1.11 -7.59 12.36
CA LEU A 188 -1.96 -8.46 11.53
C LEU A 188 -1.78 -8.24 10.03
N LEU A 189 -0.89 -7.35 9.64
CA LEU A 189 -0.62 -7.02 8.23
C LEU A 189 0.85 -7.24 7.92
N THR A 190 1.13 -7.78 6.76
CA THR A 190 2.49 -7.91 6.25
C THR A 190 2.56 -7.48 4.80
N ARG A 191 3.68 -6.87 4.42
CA ARG A 191 3.97 -6.48 3.06
C ARG A 191 4.67 -7.64 2.35
N ILE A 192 4.24 -7.94 1.14
CA ILE A 192 4.84 -8.94 0.27
C ILE A 192 5.39 -8.21 -0.95
N LEU A 193 6.68 -8.42 -1.22
CA LEU A 193 7.34 -7.90 -2.42
C LEU A 193 6.93 -8.75 -3.62
N GLY A 194 6.48 -8.10 -4.69
CA GLY A 194 6.05 -8.73 -5.93
C GLY A 194 7.01 -8.47 -7.09
#